data_9e3cef13dec371e0858b78b9386c3c8f
#
_entry.id   9e3cef13dec371e0858b78b9386c3c8f
#
_cell.length_a   1.000
_cell.length_b   1.000
_cell.length_c   1.000
_cell.angle_alpha   90.00
_cell.angle_beta   90.00
_cell.angle_gamma   90.00
#
_symmetry.space_group_name_H-M   'P 1'
#
loop_
_entity.id
_entity.type
_entity.pdbx_description
1 polymer ?
#
loop_
_entity_poly.entity_id
_entity_poly.type
_entity_poly.pdbx_seq_one_letter_code
_entity_poly.pdbx_strand_id
1 'polypeptide(L)'
;ELKIELINGSIIQLVPADIFSQSGVGSNPIGVVFSEYSVTDAKAWDYLRPILKVNGGWAVFNFTPRGQNHAWKLLEIAKANKETWFTEILTVEDTNILTKEDIDAERKEGMPEDTIQEEYYCKFIEGASNFFKRVDENVYDDPMWKPKDMALFQIGVDLAKYHDYTVITPFDLSTFRVIQQDRFNQLDYNLQKA
;
A
#
# COMPACT_ATOMS: atom_id res chain seq x y z
N GLU A 1 4.94 -23.32 15.18
CA GLU A 1 3.67 -22.58 15.16
C GLU A 1 3.44 -21.94 16.53
N LEU A 2 3.13 -20.65 16.55
CA LEU A 2 2.76 -19.94 17.78
C LEU A 2 1.23 -20.08 17.95
N LYS A 3 0.82 -20.94 18.87
CA LYS A 3 -0.59 -21.15 19.20
C LYS A 3 -0.80 -21.28 20.70
N ILE A 4 -1.96 -20.85 21.15
CA ILE A 4 -2.47 -21.04 22.49
C ILE A 4 -3.75 -21.87 22.40
N GLU A 5 -3.81 -22.95 23.13
CA GLU A 5 -5.01 -23.75 23.27
C GLU A 5 -5.66 -23.47 24.64
N LEU A 6 -6.92 -23.10 24.59
CA LEU A 6 -7.70 -22.79 25.78
C LEU A 6 -8.33 -24.05 26.37
N ILE A 7 -8.70 -24.01 27.65
CA ILE A 7 -9.30 -25.17 28.38
C ILE A 7 -10.56 -25.72 27.68
N ASN A 8 -11.29 -24.86 26.98
CA ASN A 8 -12.50 -25.27 26.21
C ASN A 8 -12.19 -25.83 24.81
N GLY A 9 -10.90 -26.02 24.46
CA GLY A 9 -10.48 -26.52 23.17
C GLY A 9 -10.37 -25.45 22.06
N SER A 10 -10.67 -24.18 22.37
CA SER A 10 -10.48 -23.09 21.40
C SER A 10 -8.99 -22.82 21.19
N ILE A 11 -8.62 -22.45 19.96
CA ILE A 11 -7.24 -22.20 19.58
C ILE A 11 -7.11 -20.76 19.13
N ILE A 12 -6.11 -20.05 19.67
CA ILE A 12 -5.62 -18.76 19.18
C ILE A 12 -4.29 -19.03 18.49
N GLN A 13 -4.18 -18.70 17.23
CA GLN A 13 -2.97 -18.92 16.45
C GLN A 13 -2.45 -17.62 15.87
N LEU A 14 -1.13 -17.37 15.99
CA LEU A 14 -0.45 -16.28 15.31
C LEU A 14 0.07 -16.79 13.97
N VAL A 15 -0.29 -16.08 12.91
CA VAL A 15 0.10 -16.41 11.54
C VAL A 15 0.75 -15.18 10.93
N PRO A 16 2.00 -15.26 10.46
CA PRO A 16 2.61 -14.18 9.70
C PRO A 16 1.83 -13.91 8.42
N ALA A 17 1.58 -12.63 8.14
CA ALA A 17 0.70 -12.22 7.03
C ALA A 17 1.29 -12.53 5.64
N ASP A 18 2.60 -12.48 5.51
CA ASP A 18 3.34 -12.74 4.28
C ASP A 18 3.30 -14.22 3.83
N ILE A 19 3.15 -15.13 4.79
CA ILE A 19 3.04 -16.57 4.49
C ILE A 19 1.60 -17.10 4.57
N PHE A 20 0.63 -16.23 4.83
CA PHE A 20 -0.76 -16.64 5.03
C PHE A 20 -1.32 -17.39 3.82
N SER A 21 -0.99 -16.96 2.59
CA SER A 21 -1.40 -17.63 1.35
C SER A 21 -0.91 -19.09 1.23
N GLN A 22 0.16 -19.43 1.96
CA GLN A 22 0.76 -20.78 1.96
C GLN A 22 0.33 -21.61 3.16
N SER A 23 0.18 -21.02 4.33
CA SER A 23 -0.05 -21.71 5.61
C SER A 23 -1.47 -21.55 6.16
N GLY A 24 -2.22 -20.57 5.71
CA GLY A 24 -3.61 -20.32 6.11
C GLY A 24 -4.64 -21.17 5.37
N VAL A 25 -4.21 -21.86 4.30
CA VAL A 25 -5.07 -22.75 3.52
C VAL A 25 -5.40 -24.00 4.38
N GLY A 26 -6.68 -24.19 4.70
CA GLY A 26 -7.16 -25.29 5.53
C GLY A 26 -7.51 -24.90 6.98
N SER A 27 -7.20 -23.68 7.42
CA SER A 27 -7.76 -23.17 8.68
C SER A 27 -9.23 -22.76 8.50
N ASN A 28 -10.01 -22.93 9.55
CA ASN A 28 -11.43 -22.57 9.54
C ASN A 28 -11.76 -21.65 10.72
N PRO A 29 -11.22 -20.42 10.75
CA PRO A 29 -11.38 -19.51 11.87
C PRO A 29 -12.81 -18.99 12.00
N ILE A 30 -13.21 -18.70 13.23
CA ILE A 30 -14.43 -17.96 13.54
C ILE A 30 -14.15 -16.46 13.74
N GLY A 31 -12.91 -16.11 14.00
CA GLY A 31 -12.48 -14.73 14.17
C GLY A 31 -11.06 -14.51 13.69
N VAL A 32 -10.80 -13.33 13.17
CA VAL A 32 -9.46 -12.92 12.71
C VAL A 32 -9.18 -11.50 13.17
N VAL A 33 -7.96 -11.28 13.66
CA VAL A 33 -7.43 -9.96 13.98
C VAL A 33 -6.24 -9.69 13.07
N PHE A 34 -6.34 -8.67 12.24
CA PHE A 34 -5.24 -8.13 11.48
C PHE A 34 -4.56 -7.04 12.32
N SER A 35 -3.32 -7.30 12.72
CA SER A 35 -2.46 -6.27 13.30
C SER A 35 -1.67 -5.62 12.19
N GLU A 36 -1.59 -4.29 12.19
CA GLU A 36 -0.89 -3.49 11.17
C GLU A 36 -1.40 -3.78 9.74
N TYR A 37 -2.73 -3.78 9.57
CA TYR A 37 -3.35 -4.14 8.28
C TYR A 37 -2.87 -3.30 7.11
N SER A 38 -2.47 -2.06 7.32
CA SER A 38 -1.95 -1.17 6.27
C SER A 38 -0.66 -1.67 5.60
N VAL A 39 0.11 -2.53 6.27
CA VAL A 39 1.34 -3.14 5.73
C VAL A 39 1.20 -4.64 5.46
N THR A 40 0.01 -5.22 5.70
CA THR A 40 -0.32 -6.61 5.42
C THR A 40 -0.66 -6.79 3.93
N ASP A 41 -0.40 -7.97 3.35
CA ASP A 41 -0.89 -8.28 2.00
C ASP A 41 -2.43 -8.31 2.00
N ALA A 42 -3.04 -7.46 1.17
CA ALA A 42 -4.50 -7.36 1.04
C ALA A 42 -5.17 -8.70 0.68
N LYS A 43 -4.47 -9.59 -0.02
CA LYS A 43 -4.95 -10.93 -0.39
C LYS A 43 -5.30 -11.79 0.82
N ALA A 44 -4.66 -11.58 1.96
CA ALA A 44 -4.97 -12.31 3.18
C ALA A 44 -6.45 -12.12 3.58
N TRP A 45 -6.97 -10.91 3.46
CA TRP A 45 -8.39 -10.64 3.70
C TRP A 45 -9.30 -11.27 2.65
N ASP A 46 -8.92 -11.24 1.39
CA ASP A 46 -9.71 -11.84 0.31
C ASP A 46 -9.90 -13.36 0.50
N TYR A 47 -8.89 -14.06 1.02
CA TYR A 47 -8.97 -15.48 1.35
C TYR A 47 -9.80 -15.77 2.60
N LEU A 48 -9.68 -14.96 3.64
CA LEU A 48 -10.36 -15.22 4.92
C LEU A 48 -11.83 -14.83 4.91
N ARG A 49 -12.18 -13.78 4.19
CA ARG A 49 -13.53 -13.23 4.16
C ARG A 49 -14.61 -14.26 3.80
N PRO A 50 -14.47 -15.13 2.77
CA PRO A 50 -15.45 -16.17 2.47
C PRO A 50 -15.61 -17.18 3.60
N ILE A 51 -14.51 -17.57 4.25
CA ILE A 51 -14.52 -18.54 5.36
C ILE A 51 -15.29 -17.97 6.55
N LEU A 52 -14.97 -16.75 6.94
CA LEU A 52 -15.68 -16.06 8.04
C LEU A 52 -17.17 -15.88 7.72
N LYS A 53 -17.51 -15.60 6.48
CA LYS A 53 -18.92 -15.46 6.07
C LYS A 53 -19.69 -16.78 6.23
N VAL A 54 -19.09 -17.92 5.88
CA VAL A 54 -19.69 -19.24 6.06
C VAL A 54 -19.85 -19.59 7.54
N ASN A 55 -18.87 -19.23 8.36
CA ASN A 55 -18.85 -19.53 9.79
C ASN A 55 -19.68 -18.56 10.64
N GLY A 56 -20.23 -17.49 10.07
CA GLY A 56 -20.82 -16.40 10.84
C GLY A 56 -19.80 -15.69 11.72
N GLY A 57 -18.55 -15.65 11.25
CA GLY A 57 -17.41 -15.15 11.99
C GLY A 57 -17.24 -13.63 11.89
N TRP A 58 -16.17 -13.11 12.52
CA TRP A 58 -15.87 -11.70 12.62
C TRP A 58 -14.40 -11.41 12.26
N ALA A 59 -14.12 -10.14 11.92
CA ALA A 59 -12.77 -9.65 11.70
C ALA A 59 -12.55 -8.30 12.40
N VAL A 60 -11.34 -8.10 12.89
CA VAL A 60 -10.86 -6.82 13.42
C VAL A 60 -9.63 -6.39 12.61
N PHE A 61 -9.59 -5.13 12.24
CA PHE A 61 -8.47 -4.52 11.54
C PHE A 61 -7.92 -3.39 12.39
N ASN A 62 -6.68 -3.52 12.83
CA ASN A 62 -5.96 -2.50 13.56
C ASN A 62 -4.76 -2.07 12.72
N PHE A 63 -4.59 -0.76 12.52
CA PHE A 63 -3.50 -0.25 11.72
C PHE A 63 -3.30 1.27 11.90
N THR A 64 -2.08 1.69 11.66
CA THR A 64 -1.72 3.08 11.39
C THR A 64 -1.82 3.34 9.87
N PRO A 65 -2.32 4.47 9.40
CA PRO A 65 -2.34 4.82 7.98
C PRO A 65 -0.95 4.75 7.31
N ARG A 66 -0.92 4.29 6.06
CA ARG A 66 0.28 4.27 5.21
C ARG A 66 -0.11 4.66 3.79
N GLY A 67 -0.34 5.95 3.58
CA GLY A 67 -0.90 6.46 2.34
C GLY A 67 -2.28 5.90 2.02
N GLN A 68 -2.84 6.24 0.87
CA GLN A 68 -4.16 5.78 0.41
C GLN A 68 -4.09 4.39 -0.22
N ASN A 69 -3.80 3.38 0.59
CA ASN A 69 -3.66 1.99 0.18
C ASN A 69 -4.96 1.17 0.39
N HIS A 70 -4.84 -0.16 0.45
CA HIS A 70 -5.96 -1.08 0.67
C HIS A 70 -6.66 -0.89 2.03
N ALA A 71 -5.92 -0.47 3.07
CA ALA A 71 -6.50 -0.20 4.38
C ALA A 71 -7.39 1.06 4.36
N TRP A 72 -6.98 2.10 3.63
CA TRP A 72 -7.83 3.25 3.36
C TRP A 72 -9.13 2.86 2.65
N LYS A 73 -9.03 2.06 1.59
CA LYS A 73 -10.21 1.57 0.86
C LYS A 73 -11.15 0.78 1.76
N LEU A 74 -10.61 -0.08 2.62
CA LEU A 74 -11.40 -0.84 3.57
C LEU A 74 -12.12 0.08 4.58
N LEU A 75 -11.43 1.08 5.10
CA LEU A 75 -12.02 2.05 6.02
C LEU A 75 -13.19 2.82 5.37
N GLU A 76 -13.05 3.26 4.13
CA GLU A 76 -14.12 3.94 3.40
C GLU A 76 -15.32 3.02 3.16
N ILE A 77 -15.09 1.75 2.83
CA ILE A 77 -16.16 0.74 2.74
C ILE A 77 -16.86 0.55 4.10
N ALA A 78 -16.07 0.44 5.17
CA ALA A 78 -16.60 0.27 6.52
C ALA A 78 -17.44 1.46 6.97
N LYS A 79 -16.97 2.69 6.75
CA LYS A 79 -17.73 3.92 7.05
C LYS A 79 -19.05 4.01 6.29
N ALA A 80 -19.08 3.51 5.06
CA ALA A 80 -20.30 3.48 4.25
C ALA A 80 -21.31 2.39 4.67
N ASN A 81 -20.87 1.36 5.41
CA ASN A 81 -21.68 0.20 5.77
C ASN A 81 -21.81 0.02 7.30
N LYS A 82 -22.25 1.05 7.99
CA LYS A 82 -22.35 1.11 9.46
C LYS A 82 -23.24 0.05 10.11
N GLU A 83 -24.11 -0.61 9.36
CA GLU A 83 -24.94 -1.71 9.86
C GLU A 83 -24.14 -2.98 10.16
N THR A 84 -23.02 -3.18 9.45
CA THR A 84 -22.19 -4.38 9.56
C THR A 84 -20.77 -4.10 10.03
N TRP A 85 -20.38 -2.82 10.06
CA TRP A 85 -19.06 -2.38 10.45
C TRP A 85 -19.09 -1.36 11.58
N PHE A 86 -18.24 -1.57 12.56
CA PHE A 86 -17.84 -0.55 13.53
C PHE A 86 -16.52 0.06 13.08
N THR A 87 -16.38 1.38 13.15
CA THR A 87 -15.13 2.08 12.84
C THR A 87 -14.84 3.12 13.90
N GLU A 88 -13.61 3.18 14.35
CA GLU A 88 -13.10 4.16 15.27
C GLU A 88 -11.73 4.63 14.83
N ILE A 89 -11.45 5.92 14.99
CA ILE A 89 -10.14 6.53 14.72
C ILE A 89 -9.74 7.21 16.01
N LEU A 90 -8.61 6.79 16.57
CA LEU A 90 -8.06 7.32 17.81
C LEU A 90 -6.75 8.03 17.51
N THR A 91 -6.77 9.34 17.55
CA THR A 91 -5.60 10.18 17.37
C THR A 91 -4.84 10.38 18.67
N VAL A 92 -3.66 10.98 18.60
CA VAL A 92 -2.91 11.39 19.80
C VAL A 92 -3.72 12.37 20.68
N GLU A 93 -4.58 13.19 20.07
CA GLU A 93 -5.44 14.13 20.80
C GLU A 93 -6.57 13.43 21.55
N ASP A 94 -7.10 12.33 21.01
CA ASP A 94 -8.15 11.54 21.66
C ASP A 94 -7.60 10.72 22.82
N THR A 95 -6.40 10.16 22.64
CA THR A 95 -5.77 9.26 23.62
C THR A 95 -5.01 10.01 24.72
N ASN A 96 -4.52 11.21 24.44
CA ASN A 96 -3.69 12.02 25.34
C ASN A 96 -2.46 11.28 25.90
N ILE A 97 -1.93 10.29 25.14
CA ILE A 97 -0.75 9.52 25.54
C ILE A 97 0.52 10.36 25.40
N LEU A 98 0.56 11.23 24.39
CA LEU A 98 1.65 12.17 24.14
C LEU A 98 1.11 13.61 24.20
N THR A 99 1.96 14.51 24.63
CA THR A 99 1.67 15.95 24.65
C THR A 99 1.99 16.59 23.29
N LYS A 100 1.51 17.81 23.10
CA LYS A 100 1.87 18.58 21.90
C LYS A 100 3.37 18.87 21.84
N GLU A 101 3.97 19.10 23.00
CA GLU A 101 5.41 19.32 23.15
C GLU A 101 6.22 18.12 22.70
N ASP A 102 5.75 16.88 22.97
CA ASP A 102 6.38 15.64 22.50
C ASP A 102 6.35 15.57 20.98
N ILE A 103 5.21 15.87 20.33
CA ILE A 103 5.10 15.88 18.88
C ILE A 103 5.97 16.99 18.25
N ASP A 104 6.06 18.14 18.89
CA ASP A 104 6.94 19.24 18.43
C ASP A 104 8.43 18.87 18.59
N ALA A 105 8.78 18.00 19.53
CA ALA A 105 10.13 17.46 19.65
C ALA A 105 10.45 16.53 18.46
N GLU A 106 9.56 15.62 18.09
CA GLU A 106 9.72 14.76 16.90
C GLU A 106 9.96 15.57 15.62
N ARG A 107 9.21 16.68 15.44
CA ARG A 107 9.43 17.59 14.31
C ARG A 107 10.84 18.22 14.33
N LYS A 108 11.32 18.63 15.49
CA LYS A 108 12.66 19.22 15.64
C LYS A 108 13.76 18.20 15.41
N GLU A 109 13.51 16.93 15.75
CA GLU A 109 14.42 15.81 15.50
C GLU A 109 14.42 15.35 14.06
N GLY A 110 13.54 15.90 13.21
CA GLY A 110 13.55 15.69 11.78
C GLY A 110 12.53 14.69 11.24
N MET A 111 11.54 14.28 12.06
CA MET A 111 10.45 13.45 11.56
C MET A 111 9.64 14.22 10.50
N PRO A 112 9.43 13.67 9.29
CA PRO A 112 8.65 14.32 8.24
C PRO A 112 7.22 14.58 8.69
N GLU A 113 6.66 15.73 8.29
CA GLU A 113 5.29 16.09 8.68
C GLU A 113 4.25 15.08 8.19
N ASP A 114 4.44 14.51 6.99
CA ASP A 114 3.56 13.45 6.47
C ASP A 114 3.53 12.24 7.44
N THR A 115 4.70 11.83 7.95
CA THR A 115 4.81 10.74 8.92
C THR A 115 4.13 11.10 10.24
N ILE A 116 4.29 12.32 10.73
CA ILE A 116 3.61 12.81 11.93
C ILE A 116 2.09 12.75 11.75
N GLN A 117 1.59 13.17 10.59
CA GLN A 117 0.16 13.15 10.32
C GLN A 117 -0.38 11.70 10.21
N GLU A 118 0.38 10.77 9.68
CA GLU A 118 -0.01 9.35 9.62
C GLU A 118 0.05 8.70 11.00
N GLU A 119 1.18 8.80 11.71
CA GLU A 119 1.43 8.09 12.97
C GLU A 119 0.59 8.62 14.14
N TYR A 120 0.49 9.93 14.29
CA TYR A 120 -0.12 10.55 15.46
C TYR A 120 -1.54 11.06 15.22
N TYR A 121 -1.86 11.47 13.99
CA TYR A 121 -3.17 12.02 13.66
C TYR A 121 -4.01 11.11 12.78
N CYS A 122 -3.55 9.90 12.48
CA CYS A 122 -4.26 8.88 11.72
C CYS A 122 -4.76 9.36 10.33
N LYS A 123 -4.02 10.28 9.69
CA LYS A 123 -4.39 10.79 8.37
C LYS A 123 -3.80 9.94 7.27
N PHE A 124 -4.59 9.66 6.27
CA PHE A 124 -4.12 9.02 5.05
C PHE A 124 -3.60 10.08 4.08
N ILE A 125 -2.28 10.19 3.97
CA ILE A 125 -1.65 11.19 3.11
C ILE A 125 -1.61 10.66 1.68
N GLU A 126 -2.17 11.44 0.76
CA GLU A 126 -2.15 11.11 -0.66
C GLU A 126 -0.71 11.15 -1.17
N GLY A 127 -0.30 10.07 -1.85
CA GLY A 127 1.06 9.95 -2.37
C GLY A 127 2.17 9.75 -1.34
N ALA A 128 1.88 9.59 -0.04
CA ALA A 128 2.90 9.36 0.98
C ALA A 128 3.70 8.07 0.75
N SER A 129 3.07 7.03 0.17
CA SER A 129 3.71 5.78 -0.22
C SER A 129 4.41 5.84 -1.59
N ASN A 130 4.24 6.91 -2.35
CA ASN A 130 4.85 7.05 -3.65
C ASN A 130 6.28 7.59 -3.51
N PHE A 131 7.23 6.89 -4.11
CA PHE A 131 8.63 7.34 -4.16
C PHE A 131 8.74 8.71 -4.85
N PHE A 132 7.95 8.93 -5.91
CA PHE A 132 7.84 10.21 -6.58
C PHE A 132 6.58 10.93 -6.12
N LYS A 133 6.74 12.07 -5.47
CA LYS A 133 5.63 12.96 -5.06
C LYS A 133 5.25 13.91 -6.20
N ARG A 134 3.98 14.32 -6.23
CA ARG A 134 3.46 15.32 -7.17
C ARG A 134 3.64 14.92 -8.64
N VAL A 135 3.47 13.64 -8.94
CA VAL A 135 3.63 13.13 -10.32
C VAL A 135 2.65 13.83 -11.25
N ASP A 136 1.40 13.97 -10.84
CA ASP A 136 0.34 14.58 -11.66
C ASP A 136 0.62 16.04 -12.05
N GLU A 137 1.33 16.76 -11.19
CA GLU A 137 1.74 18.14 -11.49
C GLU A 137 2.86 18.22 -12.53
N ASN A 138 3.54 17.12 -12.78
CA ASN A 138 4.64 17.02 -13.73
C ASN A 138 4.26 16.23 -14.99
N VAL A 139 3.01 15.78 -15.09
CA VAL A 139 2.45 15.23 -16.32
C VAL A 139 1.99 16.41 -17.16
N TYR A 140 2.46 16.45 -18.39
CA TYR A 140 2.02 17.42 -19.39
C TYR A 140 1.72 16.72 -20.70
N ASP A 141 0.63 17.13 -21.30
CA ASP A 141 0.25 16.73 -22.63
C ASP A 141 0.38 17.97 -23.54
N ASP A 142 1.42 17.97 -24.36
CA ASP A 142 1.68 19.01 -25.34
C ASP A 142 1.81 18.38 -26.73
N PRO A 143 0.69 18.20 -27.45
CA PRO A 143 0.68 17.52 -28.73
C PRO A 143 1.48 18.27 -29.81
N MET A 144 1.84 19.55 -29.59
CA MET A 144 2.64 20.34 -30.50
C MET A 144 4.13 20.28 -30.21
N TRP A 145 4.50 19.70 -29.04
CA TRP A 145 5.91 19.61 -28.68
C TRP A 145 6.62 18.57 -29.57
N LYS A 146 7.78 18.95 -30.07
CA LYS A 146 8.69 18.06 -30.79
C LYS A 146 10.11 18.25 -30.27
N PRO A 147 10.93 17.17 -30.25
CA PRO A 147 12.33 17.31 -29.96
C PRO A 147 13.01 18.31 -30.90
N LYS A 148 13.99 19.03 -30.42
CA LYS A 148 14.78 19.91 -31.28
C LYS A 148 15.64 19.07 -32.24
N ASP A 149 15.90 19.62 -33.43
CA ASP A 149 16.91 19.03 -34.30
C ASP A 149 18.24 18.94 -33.54
N MET A 150 18.91 17.79 -33.60
CA MET A 150 20.12 17.45 -32.85
C MET A 150 19.95 17.38 -31.32
N ALA A 151 18.75 17.07 -30.81
CA ALA A 151 18.57 16.80 -29.38
C ALA A 151 19.38 15.58 -28.94
N LEU A 152 19.97 15.65 -27.74
CA LEU A 152 20.63 14.51 -27.12
C LEU A 152 19.60 13.71 -26.32
N PHE A 153 19.53 12.43 -26.59
CA PHE A 153 18.60 11.52 -25.92
C PHE A 153 19.34 10.55 -25.00
N GLN A 154 18.73 10.27 -23.89
CA GLN A 154 19.09 9.16 -23.02
C GLN A 154 17.92 8.17 -23.02
N ILE A 155 18.22 6.89 -23.07
CA ILE A 155 17.21 5.84 -23.01
C ILE A 155 17.37 5.10 -21.70
N GLY A 156 16.34 5.16 -20.87
CA GLY A 156 16.20 4.29 -19.71
C GLY A 156 15.54 2.98 -20.13
N VAL A 157 16.09 1.87 -19.71
CA VAL A 157 15.55 0.54 -20.00
C VAL A 157 15.48 -0.26 -18.70
N ASP A 158 14.28 -0.72 -18.37
CA ASP A 158 14.02 -1.68 -17.30
C ASP A 158 13.52 -2.97 -17.94
N LEU A 159 14.24 -4.06 -17.73
CA LEU A 159 13.97 -5.33 -18.42
C LEU A 159 13.25 -6.31 -17.50
N ALA A 160 12.11 -6.82 -17.95
CA ALA A 160 11.41 -7.90 -17.27
C ALA A 160 10.91 -8.95 -18.26
N LYS A 161 10.68 -10.18 -17.79
CA LYS A 161 10.24 -11.29 -18.65
C LYS A 161 8.86 -11.84 -18.30
N TYR A 162 8.57 -12.11 -17.03
CA TYR A 162 7.37 -12.89 -16.65
C TYR A 162 6.39 -12.17 -15.72
N HIS A 163 6.86 -11.52 -14.68
CA HIS A 163 6.01 -10.98 -13.60
C HIS A 163 5.94 -9.46 -13.57
N ASP A 164 6.74 -8.80 -14.38
CA ASP A 164 6.82 -7.35 -14.46
C ASP A 164 6.85 -6.92 -15.93
N TYR A 165 6.97 -5.63 -16.18
CA TYR A 165 7.00 -5.05 -17.51
C TYR A 165 8.41 -4.61 -17.89
N THR A 166 8.81 -4.93 -19.13
CA THR A 166 9.91 -4.18 -19.74
C THR A 166 9.39 -2.80 -20.09
N VAL A 167 10.14 -1.80 -19.67
CA VAL A 167 9.83 -0.39 -19.91
C VAL A 167 11.01 0.27 -20.62
N ILE A 168 10.75 0.93 -21.73
CA ILE A 168 11.72 1.71 -22.49
C ILE A 168 11.26 3.17 -22.50
N THR A 169 12.09 4.05 -21.99
CA THR A 169 11.76 5.47 -21.83
C THR A 169 12.85 6.35 -22.43
N PRO A 170 12.68 6.84 -23.67
CA PRO A 170 13.53 7.88 -24.24
C PRO A 170 13.31 9.22 -23.53
N PHE A 171 14.38 9.88 -23.20
CA PHE A 171 14.41 11.13 -22.46
C PHE A 171 15.26 12.18 -23.20
N ASP A 172 14.67 13.33 -23.48
CA ASP A 172 15.37 14.46 -24.09
C ASP A 172 16.15 15.25 -23.05
N LEU A 173 17.47 15.19 -23.10
CA LEU A 173 18.36 15.88 -22.16
C LEU A 173 18.33 17.42 -22.31
N SER A 174 17.87 17.95 -23.43
CA SER A 174 17.82 19.40 -23.66
C SER A 174 16.60 20.07 -23.00
N THR A 175 15.51 19.33 -22.87
CA THR A 175 14.23 19.82 -22.33
C THR A 175 13.84 19.12 -21.02
N PHE A 176 14.58 18.09 -20.62
CA PHE A 176 14.25 17.22 -19.50
C PHE A 176 12.86 16.58 -19.60
N ARG A 177 12.45 16.19 -20.82
CA ARG A 177 11.14 15.59 -21.09
C ARG A 177 11.27 14.14 -21.49
N VAL A 178 10.36 13.30 -20.96
CA VAL A 178 10.08 11.97 -21.50
C VAL A 178 9.36 12.14 -22.83
N ILE A 179 9.88 11.52 -23.89
CA ILE A 179 9.34 11.64 -25.24
C ILE A 179 8.22 10.64 -25.47
N GLN A 180 8.47 9.42 -25.03
CA GLN A 180 7.58 8.28 -25.19
C GLN A 180 7.87 7.28 -24.07
N GLN A 181 6.92 6.42 -23.77
CA GLN A 181 7.16 5.28 -22.91
C GLN A 181 6.54 4.04 -23.56
N ASP A 182 7.37 3.08 -23.88
CA ASP A 182 6.93 1.77 -24.33
C ASP A 182 6.94 0.79 -23.16
N ARG A 183 5.84 0.09 -22.95
CA ARG A 183 5.65 -0.84 -21.86
C ARG A 183 5.03 -2.13 -22.37
N PHE A 184 5.74 -3.24 -22.18
CA PHE A 184 5.29 -4.56 -22.59
C PHE A 184 5.77 -5.65 -21.63
N ASN A 185 5.10 -6.81 -21.63
CA ASN A 185 5.48 -7.96 -20.82
C ASN A 185 5.37 -9.26 -21.62
N GLN A 186 5.85 -10.35 -21.04
CA GLN A 186 5.78 -11.70 -21.60
C GLN A 186 6.45 -11.87 -22.96
N LEU A 187 7.38 -11.01 -23.34
CA LEU A 187 8.21 -11.16 -24.50
C LEU A 187 9.57 -11.75 -24.13
N ASP A 188 10.05 -12.70 -24.96
CA ASP A 188 11.41 -13.21 -24.83
C ASP A 188 12.43 -12.10 -25.08
N TYR A 189 13.56 -12.11 -24.35
CA TYR A 189 14.59 -11.09 -24.50
C TYR A 189 15.13 -10.94 -25.93
N ASN A 190 15.08 -12.01 -26.74
CA ASN A 190 15.46 -11.91 -28.12
C ASN A 190 14.48 -11.12 -28.98
N LEU A 191 13.20 -11.11 -28.60
CA LEU A 191 12.16 -10.30 -29.27
C LEU A 191 12.14 -8.85 -28.77
N GLN A 192 12.68 -8.59 -27.59
CA GLN A 192 12.78 -7.24 -27.04
C GLN A 192 13.88 -6.40 -27.71
N LYS A 193 14.73 -7.02 -28.53
CA LYS A 193 15.82 -6.35 -29.28
C LYS A 193 15.39 -5.82 -30.64
N ALA A 194 14.20 -6.20 -31.13
CA ALA A 194 13.67 -5.78 -32.43
C ALA A 194 12.98 -4.43 -32.35
#